data_d0041525ee4d32bbdc919b25cafd123c
#
_entry.id   d0041525ee4d32bbdc919b25cafd123c
#
_cell.length_a   1.000
_cell.length_b   1.000
_cell.length_c   1.000
_cell.angle_alpha   90.00
_cell.angle_beta   90.00
_cell.angle_gamma   90.00
#
_symmetry.space_group_name_H-M   'P 1'
#
loop_
_entity.id
_entity.type
_entity.pdbx_description
1 polymer ?
#
loop_
_entity_poly.entity_id
_entity_poly.type
_entity_poly.pdbx_seq_one_letter_code
_entity_poly.pdbx_strand_id
1 'polypeptide(L)'
;RALDECGARLKEAQKNNSSEQIGQNFTIDAPHFKLAVQEGNTPGIRITGRDGRYTIHCPNGTDYTTERTQKVLSQGIKGAMKHCAGVMLPPRLEALAKKHGFRYSRCSVRDVQSRWGSCTSRGSINLNIHLVLLPDRLIDYVLLHELCHTVEMNHSERFWALMDKCTAPEKAKALRAELKKIKILF
;
A
#
# COMPACT_ATOMS: atom_id res chain seq x y z
N ARG A 1 16.39 -9.53 13.99
CA ARG A 1 15.36 -10.61 14.08
C ARG A 1 13.97 -10.13 13.67
N ALA A 2 13.45 -9.03 14.21
CA ALA A 2 12.12 -8.50 13.84
C ALA A 2 12.00 -8.02 12.38
N LEU A 3 13.10 -7.62 11.75
CA LEU A 3 13.17 -7.16 10.36
C LEU A 3 13.03 -8.31 9.35
N ASP A 4 13.59 -9.49 9.68
CA ASP A 4 13.47 -10.70 8.85
C ASP A 4 12.07 -11.30 8.88
N GLU A 5 11.39 -11.23 10.01
CA GLU A 5 10.03 -11.77 10.16
C GLU A 5 8.98 -10.97 9.38
N CYS A 6 9.09 -9.64 9.33
CA CYS A 6 8.17 -8.80 8.55
C CYS A 6 8.38 -8.99 7.04
N GLY A 7 9.64 -9.08 6.61
CA GLY A 7 10.00 -9.38 5.22
C GLY A 7 9.60 -10.80 4.79
N ALA A 8 9.67 -11.77 5.71
CA ALA A 8 9.24 -13.15 5.48
C ALA A 8 7.70 -13.24 5.37
N ARG A 9 6.95 -12.58 6.26
CA ARG A 9 5.48 -12.53 6.22
C ARG A 9 4.94 -11.84 4.95
N LEU A 10 5.59 -10.76 4.50
CA LEU A 10 5.25 -10.12 3.23
C LEU A 10 5.56 -11.03 2.04
N LYS A 11 6.70 -11.75 2.05
CA LYS A 11 7.04 -12.74 1.02
C LYS A 11 6.11 -13.94 1.03
N GLU A 12 5.65 -14.38 2.18
CA GLU A 12 4.71 -15.48 2.34
C GLU A 12 3.30 -15.07 1.88
N ALA A 13 2.83 -13.87 2.24
CA ALA A 13 1.62 -13.27 1.70
C ALA A 13 1.73 -13.03 0.18
N GLN A 14 2.91 -12.65 -0.33
CA GLN A 14 3.18 -12.48 -1.75
C GLN A 14 3.27 -13.81 -2.51
N LYS A 15 3.83 -14.85 -1.91
CA LYS A 15 3.94 -16.20 -2.51
C LYS A 15 2.58 -16.88 -2.62
N ASN A 16 1.71 -16.62 -1.64
CA ASN A 16 0.33 -17.13 -1.63
C ASN A 16 -0.62 -16.35 -2.56
N ASN A 17 -0.25 -15.12 -2.98
CA ASN A 17 -1.15 -14.24 -3.76
C ASN A 17 -0.83 -14.12 -5.25
N SER A 18 0.28 -14.67 -5.75
CA SER A 18 0.69 -14.43 -7.16
C SER A 18 0.01 -15.34 -8.19
N SER A 19 -0.84 -16.30 -7.78
CA SER A 19 -1.65 -17.15 -8.68
C SER A 19 -2.79 -17.89 -7.97
N GLU A 20 -3.09 -17.60 -6.70
CA GLU A 20 -4.15 -18.31 -5.97
C GLU A 20 -5.49 -17.58 -6.13
N GLN A 21 -6.53 -18.37 -6.45
CA GLN A 21 -7.93 -17.92 -6.37
C GLN A 21 -8.24 -17.44 -4.95
N ILE A 22 -8.93 -16.30 -4.85
CA ILE A 22 -9.45 -15.82 -3.59
C ILE A 22 -10.55 -16.79 -3.16
N GLY A 23 -10.31 -17.57 -2.11
CA GLY A 23 -11.22 -18.59 -1.62
C GLY A 23 -11.79 -18.28 -0.25
N GLN A 24 -12.56 -19.25 0.27
CA GLN A 24 -12.98 -19.27 1.67
C GLN A 24 -11.71 -19.28 2.56
N ASN A 25 -11.70 -18.48 3.64
CA ASN A 25 -10.56 -18.31 4.54
C ASN A 25 -9.33 -17.60 3.93
N PHE A 26 -9.46 -16.99 2.74
CA PHE A 26 -8.42 -16.12 2.22
C PHE A 26 -8.16 -14.97 3.18
N THR A 27 -6.89 -14.69 3.46
CA THR A 27 -6.50 -13.62 4.39
C THR A 27 -5.34 -12.78 3.82
N ILE A 28 -5.36 -11.50 4.16
CA ILE A 28 -4.20 -10.61 4.04
C ILE A 28 -3.83 -10.17 5.45
N ASP A 29 -2.59 -10.39 5.86
CA ASP A 29 -2.06 -9.93 7.15
C ASP A 29 -0.82 -9.08 6.92
N ALA A 30 -1.04 -7.78 6.71
CA ALA A 30 0.00 -6.78 6.52
C ALA A 30 0.03 -5.80 7.70
N PRO A 31 1.11 -5.02 7.88
CA PRO A 31 1.26 -4.11 9.03
C PRO A 31 0.09 -3.16 9.24
N HIS A 32 -0.47 -2.60 8.17
CA HIS A 32 -1.54 -1.61 8.23
C HIS A 32 -2.84 -2.08 7.59
N PHE A 33 -2.87 -3.28 7.01
CA PHE A 33 -4.04 -3.79 6.32
C PHE A 33 -4.22 -5.27 6.58
N LYS A 34 -5.34 -5.61 7.22
CA LYS A 34 -5.76 -6.98 7.47
C LYS A 34 -7.12 -7.20 6.83
N LEU A 35 -7.25 -8.30 6.13
CA LEU A 35 -8.50 -8.67 5.48
C LEU A 35 -8.71 -10.17 5.61
N ALA A 36 -9.95 -10.60 5.87
CA ALA A 36 -10.37 -11.99 5.85
C ALA A 36 -11.61 -12.16 4.98
N VAL A 37 -11.72 -13.28 4.29
CA VAL A 37 -12.94 -13.73 3.60
C VAL A 37 -13.64 -14.75 4.49
N GLN A 38 -14.94 -14.58 4.73
CA GLN A 38 -15.74 -15.45 5.58
C GLN A 38 -17.09 -15.73 4.93
N GLU A 39 -17.55 -16.97 5.02
CA GLU A 39 -18.91 -17.33 4.65
C GLU A 39 -19.89 -17.17 5.81
N GLY A 40 -21.12 -16.89 5.46
CA GLY A 40 -22.19 -16.74 6.44
C GLY A 40 -23.55 -16.53 5.82
N ASN A 41 -24.57 -16.37 6.65
CA ASN A 41 -25.93 -16.08 6.22
C ASN A 41 -26.04 -14.61 5.80
N THR A 42 -25.62 -14.30 4.58
CA THR A 42 -25.69 -12.97 3.97
C THR A 42 -26.33 -13.03 2.60
N PRO A 43 -27.15 -12.04 2.19
CA PRO A 43 -27.85 -12.07 0.90
C PRO A 43 -26.91 -11.87 -0.30
N GLY A 44 -25.66 -11.48 -0.08
CA GLY A 44 -24.69 -11.24 -1.13
C GLY A 44 -23.33 -10.92 -0.56
N ILE A 45 -22.33 -10.77 -1.46
CA ILE A 45 -20.97 -10.39 -1.07
C ILE A 45 -20.98 -8.94 -0.58
N ARG A 46 -20.53 -8.72 0.65
CA ARG A 46 -20.40 -7.39 1.26
C ARG A 46 -19.08 -7.25 2.02
N ILE A 47 -18.64 -6.02 2.21
CA ILE A 47 -17.42 -5.72 2.96
C ILE A 47 -17.79 -4.89 4.18
N THR A 48 -17.22 -5.26 5.31
CA THR A 48 -17.27 -4.48 6.55
C THR A 48 -15.85 -4.27 7.07
N GLY A 49 -15.66 -3.21 7.83
CA GLY A 49 -14.37 -2.97 8.49
C GLY A 49 -13.98 -1.50 8.51
N ARG A 50 -13.00 -1.22 9.35
CA ARG A 50 -12.39 0.10 9.56
C ARG A 50 -11.00 -0.08 10.17
N ASP A 51 -10.23 0.99 10.25
CA ASP A 51 -8.94 1.04 10.95
C ASP A 51 -7.96 -0.04 10.49
N GLY A 52 -7.93 -0.27 9.16
CA GLY A 52 -7.05 -1.26 8.55
C GLY A 52 -7.50 -2.72 8.69
N ARG A 53 -8.65 -3.00 9.30
CA ARG A 53 -9.20 -4.35 9.48
C ARG A 53 -10.51 -4.51 8.73
N TYR A 54 -10.57 -5.46 7.81
CA TYR A 54 -11.70 -5.66 6.91
C TYR A 54 -12.11 -7.13 6.85
N THR A 55 -13.40 -7.35 6.63
CA THR A 55 -13.95 -8.69 6.37
C THR A 55 -14.84 -8.62 5.13
N ILE A 56 -14.59 -9.54 4.19
CA ILE A 56 -15.49 -9.80 3.08
C ILE A 56 -16.41 -10.94 3.51
N HIS A 57 -17.70 -10.67 3.60
CA HIS A 57 -18.73 -11.65 3.91
C HIS A 57 -19.30 -12.18 2.60
N CYS A 58 -19.23 -13.49 2.42
CA CYS A 58 -19.79 -14.21 1.27
C CYS A 58 -20.98 -15.06 1.72
N PRO A 59 -22.01 -15.26 0.88
CA PRO A 59 -23.06 -16.22 1.13
C PRO A 59 -22.50 -17.63 1.34
N ASN A 60 -23.14 -18.43 2.17
CA ASN A 60 -22.80 -19.85 2.31
C ASN A 60 -22.88 -20.56 0.94
N GLY A 61 -21.90 -21.38 0.61
CA GLY A 61 -21.81 -22.10 -0.66
C GLY A 61 -21.44 -21.21 -1.85
N THR A 62 -20.78 -20.07 -1.64
CA THR A 62 -20.23 -19.23 -2.72
C THR A 62 -19.28 -20.04 -3.59
N ASP A 63 -19.51 -20.05 -4.89
CA ASP A 63 -18.58 -20.63 -5.85
C ASP A 63 -17.42 -19.66 -6.14
N TYR A 64 -16.27 -19.92 -5.52
CA TYR A 64 -15.05 -19.13 -5.69
C TYR A 64 -14.32 -19.40 -7.00
N THR A 65 -14.72 -20.40 -7.80
CA THR A 65 -14.04 -20.73 -9.05
C THR A 65 -14.46 -19.84 -10.21
N THR A 66 -15.63 -19.19 -10.09
CA THR A 66 -16.17 -18.36 -11.17
C THR A 66 -15.41 -17.04 -11.33
N GLU A 67 -15.17 -16.63 -12.58
CA GLU A 67 -14.54 -15.35 -12.91
C GLU A 67 -15.31 -14.17 -12.30
N ARG A 68 -16.65 -14.24 -12.29
CA ARG A 68 -17.51 -13.20 -11.69
C ARG A 68 -17.21 -13.03 -10.21
N THR A 69 -17.15 -14.13 -9.44
CA THR A 69 -16.85 -14.09 -8.01
C THR A 69 -15.45 -13.53 -7.77
N GLN A 70 -14.44 -14.01 -8.51
CA GLN A 70 -13.07 -13.53 -8.39
C GLN A 70 -12.96 -12.02 -8.66
N LYS A 71 -13.65 -11.52 -9.67
CA LYS A 71 -13.69 -10.08 -10.00
C LYS A 71 -14.32 -9.27 -8.86
N VAL A 72 -15.44 -9.72 -8.30
CA VAL A 72 -16.12 -9.04 -7.18
C VAL A 72 -15.22 -9.01 -5.95
N LEU A 73 -14.59 -10.14 -5.59
CA LEU A 73 -13.68 -10.23 -4.45
C LEU A 73 -12.45 -9.33 -4.63
N SER A 74 -11.82 -9.36 -5.80
CA SER A 74 -10.67 -8.51 -6.11
C SER A 74 -11.03 -7.03 -6.04
N GLN A 75 -12.18 -6.63 -6.61
CA GLN A 75 -12.66 -5.25 -6.51
C GLN A 75 -12.94 -4.85 -5.06
N GLY A 76 -13.48 -5.77 -4.27
CA GLY A 76 -13.72 -5.58 -2.86
C GLY A 76 -12.43 -5.34 -2.07
N ILE A 77 -11.40 -6.16 -2.28
CA ILE A 77 -10.09 -5.99 -1.67
C ILE A 77 -9.50 -4.62 -2.03
N LYS A 78 -9.50 -4.26 -3.31
CA LYS A 78 -9.02 -2.95 -3.77
C LYS A 78 -9.80 -1.79 -3.17
N GLY A 79 -11.12 -1.93 -3.03
CA GLY A 79 -11.98 -0.96 -2.37
C GLY A 79 -11.59 -0.75 -0.90
N ALA A 80 -11.38 -1.84 -0.16
CA ALA A 80 -10.94 -1.80 1.24
C ALA A 80 -9.53 -1.18 1.38
N MET A 81 -8.59 -1.57 0.50
CA MET A 81 -7.25 -0.97 0.46
C MET A 81 -7.32 0.53 0.17
N LYS A 82 -8.15 0.95 -0.78
CA LYS A 82 -8.34 2.36 -1.14
C LYS A 82 -8.90 3.17 0.02
N HIS A 83 -9.86 2.62 0.75
CA HIS A 83 -10.41 3.25 1.95
C HIS A 83 -9.32 3.39 3.04
N CYS A 84 -8.61 2.30 3.36
CA CYS A 84 -7.53 2.31 4.34
C CYS A 84 -6.43 3.32 3.98
N ALA A 85 -5.94 3.28 2.74
CA ALA A 85 -4.93 4.20 2.22
C ALA A 85 -5.38 5.66 2.24
N GLY A 86 -6.66 5.91 1.92
CA GLY A 86 -7.26 7.24 1.94
C GLY A 86 -7.31 7.87 3.32
N VAL A 87 -7.50 7.06 4.36
CA VAL A 87 -7.51 7.51 5.76
C VAL A 87 -6.09 7.68 6.29
N MET A 88 -5.17 6.77 5.98
CA MET A 88 -3.85 6.69 6.59
C MET A 88 -2.80 7.57 5.90
N LEU A 89 -2.73 7.54 4.57
CA LEU A 89 -1.60 8.13 3.85
C LEU A 89 -1.59 9.67 3.82
N PRO A 90 -2.72 10.39 3.59
CA PRO A 90 -2.69 11.85 3.53
C PRO A 90 -2.24 12.52 4.81
N PRO A 91 -2.73 12.16 6.02
CA PRO A 91 -2.24 12.78 7.26
C PRO A 91 -0.78 12.44 7.55
N ARG A 92 -0.31 11.24 7.16
CA ARG A 92 1.09 10.85 7.28
C ARG A 92 1.99 11.67 6.35
N LEU A 93 1.57 11.89 5.10
CA LEU A 93 2.27 12.75 4.15
C LEU A 93 2.38 14.18 4.68
N GLU A 94 1.29 14.72 5.22
CA GLU A 94 1.24 16.06 5.80
C GLU A 94 2.20 16.19 6.99
N ALA A 95 2.24 15.19 7.88
CA ALA A 95 3.15 15.18 9.02
C ALA A 95 4.63 15.17 8.57
N LEU A 96 4.97 14.37 7.56
CA LEU A 96 6.32 14.32 6.99
C LEU A 96 6.67 15.64 6.27
N ALA A 97 5.72 16.21 5.52
CA ALA A 97 5.92 17.50 4.86
C ALA A 97 6.23 18.60 5.87
N LYS A 98 5.47 18.71 6.95
CA LYS A 98 5.73 19.65 8.05
C LYS A 98 7.07 19.42 8.72
N LYS A 99 7.39 18.17 9.05
CA LYS A 99 8.64 17.81 9.72
C LYS A 99 9.88 18.22 8.92
N HIS A 100 9.83 18.09 7.59
CA HIS A 100 10.96 18.35 6.71
C HIS A 100 10.87 19.68 5.93
N GLY A 101 9.81 20.46 6.13
CA GLY A 101 9.63 21.78 5.52
C GLY A 101 9.23 21.72 4.03
N PHE A 102 8.64 20.61 3.58
CA PHE A 102 8.12 20.49 2.21
C PHE A 102 6.75 21.15 2.04
N ARG A 103 6.47 21.55 0.80
CA ARG A 103 5.14 22.02 0.38
C ARG A 103 4.69 21.24 -0.84
N TYR A 104 3.43 20.85 -0.85
CA TYR A 104 2.80 20.20 -2.00
C TYR A 104 1.39 20.79 -2.22
N SER A 105 0.85 20.66 -3.43
CA SER A 105 -0.43 21.29 -3.80
C SER A 105 -1.62 20.40 -3.46
N ARG A 106 -1.50 19.08 -3.67
CA ARG A 106 -2.59 18.11 -3.48
C ARG A 106 -2.04 16.71 -3.27
N CYS A 107 -2.71 15.92 -2.45
CA CYS A 107 -2.50 14.48 -2.33
C CYS A 107 -3.74 13.72 -2.83
N SER A 108 -3.54 12.62 -3.55
CA SER A 108 -4.60 11.68 -3.91
C SER A 108 -4.10 10.23 -3.85
N VAL A 109 -5.04 9.32 -3.62
CA VAL A 109 -4.75 7.88 -3.53
C VAL A 109 -5.30 7.18 -4.77
N ARG A 110 -4.46 6.35 -5.43
CA ARG A 110 -4.76 5.71 -6.71
C ARG A 110 -4.40 4.22 -6.67
N ASP A 111 -5.14 3.41 -7.42
CA ASP A 111 -4.76 2.03 -7.76
C ASP A 111 -3.94 2.07 -9.05
N VAL A 112 -2.64 1.81 -8.96
CA VAL A 112 -1.70 1.83 -10.09
C VAL A 112 -0.75 0.64 -9.98
N GLN A 113 -0.57 -0.09 -11.08
CA GLN A 113 0.26 -1.30 -11.12
C GLN A 113 1.77 -1.01 -11.24
N SER A 114 2.17 0.15 -11.75
CA SER A 114 3.54 0.40 -12.23
C SER A 114 4.42 1.19 -11.27
N ARG A 115 3.86 1.81 -10.22
CA ARG A 115 4.60 2.70 -9.32
C ARG A 115 3.96 2.82 -7.94
N TRP A 116 4.77 3.11 -6.94
CA TRP A 116 4.33 3.32 -5.56
C TRP A 116 3.80 4.73 -5.29
N GLY A 117 4.28 5.71 -6.06
CA GLY A 117 3.86 7.09 -5.99
C GLY A 117 4.23 7.86 -7.25
N SER A 118 3.79 9.11 -7.34
CA SER A 118 4.24 10.08 -8.34
C SER A 118 4.00 11.51 -7.87
N CYS A 119 4.92 12.41 -8.25
CA CYS A 119 4.77 13.83 -8.05
C CYS A 119 4.83 14.55 -9.40
N THR A 120 3.95 15.52 -9.61
CA THR A 120 3.99 16.39 -10.79
C THR A 120 4.81 17.65 -10.54
N SER A 121 5.25 18.35 -11.59
CA SER A 121 5.94 19.64 -11.48
C SER A 121 5.13 20.72 -10.76
N ARG A 122 3.81 20.55 -10.65
CA ARG A 122 2.92 21.45 -9.88
C ARG A 122 2.76 21.02 -8.42
N GLY A 123 3.55 20.05 -7.94
CA GLY A 123 3.49 19.56 -6.57
C GLY A 123 2.25 18.70 -6.25
N SER A 124 1.57 18.13 -7.25
CA SER A 124 0.47 17.20 -7.01
C SER A 124 1.03 15.79 -6.82
N ILE A 125 0.77 15.18 -5.66
CA ILE A 125 1.27 13.87 -5.28
C ILE A 125 0.15 12.84 -5.39
N ASN A 126 0.43 11.70 -6.06
CA ASN A 126 -0.43 10.53 -6.07
C ASN A 126 0.28 9.39 -5.33
N LEU A 127 -0.42 8.73 -4.44
CA LEU A 127 0.07 7.61 -3.63
C LEU A 127 -0.69 6.34 -4.00
N ASN A 128 0.02 5.21 -4.03
CA ASN A 128 -0.58 3.93 -4.39
C ASN A 128 -1.33 3.32 -3.20
N ILE A 129 -2.51 2.73 -3.45
CA ILE A 129 -3.28 2.01 -2.42
C ILE A 129 -2.47 0.88 -1.77
N HIS A 130 -1.56 0.26 -2.51
CA HIS A 130 -0.75 -0.87 -2.05
C HIS A 130 0.30 -0.50 -0.99
N LEU A 131 0.51 0.79 -0.74
CA LEU A 131 1.39 1.26 0.34
C LEU A 131 0.95 0.76 1.71
N VAL A 132 -0.35 0.51 1.93
CA VAL A 132 -0.86 -0.03 3.21
C VAL A 132 -0.35 -1.43 3.54
N LEU A 133 0.22 -2.13 2.56
CA LEU A 133 0.83 -3.45 2.72
C LEU A 133 2.29 -3.39 3.18
N LEU A 134 2.92 -2.21 3.10
CA LEU A 134 4.33 -2.02 3.40
C LEU A 134 4.57 -1.73 4.89
N PRO A 135 5.77 -2.03 5.41
CA PRO A 135 6.21 -1.55 6.72
C PRO A 135 6.41 -0.03 6.72
N ASP A 136 6.25 0.59 7.91
CA ASP A 136 6.30 2.05 8.11
C ASP A 136 7.47 2.74 7.42
N ARG A 137 8.68 2.20 7.57
CA ARG A 137 9.90 2.79 7.00
C ARG A 137 9.89 2.85 5.47
N LEU A 138 9.26 1.87 4.78
CA LEU A 138 9.12 1.88 3.33
C LEU A 138 7.97 2.79 2.88
N ILE A 139 6.90 2.89 3.66
CA ILE A 139 5.85 3.91 3.44
C ILE A 139 6.48 5.29 3.52
N ASP A 140 7.18 5.61 4.62
CA ASP A 140 7.82 6.91 4.80
C ASP A 140 8.85 7.21 3.70
N TYR A 141 9.62 6.20 3.28
CA TYR A 141 10.52 6.34 2.15
C TYR A 141 9.80 6.79 0.88
N VAL A 142 8.66 6.17 0.52
CA VAL A 142 7.90 6.56 -0.68
C VAL A 142 7.31 7.96 -0.51
N LEU A 143 6.71 8.27 0.64
CA LEU A 143 6.15 9.59 0.90
C LEU A 143 7.22 10.69 0.82
N LEU A 144 8.39 10.48 1.42
CA LEU A 144 9.52 11.39 1.36
C LEU A 144 10.08 11.52 -0.06
N HIS A 145 10.11 10.41 -0.83
CA HIS A 145 10.52 10.43 -2.23
C HIS A 145 9.65 11.38 -3.07
N GLU A 146 8.33 11.28 -2.92
CA GLU A 146 7.40 12.15 -3.64
C GLU A 146 7.47 13.61 -3.13
N LEU A 147 7.70 13.82 -1.83
CA LEU A 147 7.93 15.15 -1.28
C LEU A 147 9.23 15.77 -1.79
N CYS A 148 10.32 15.00 -1.87
CA CYS A 148 11.58 15.49 -2.45
C CYS A 148 11.42 15.93 -3.90
N HIS A 149 10.53 15.30 -4.67
CA HIS A 149 10.21 15.71 -6.03
C HIS A 149 9.50 17.07 -6.13
N THR A 150 8.96 17.61 -5.05
CA THR A 150 8.46 19.00 -5.04
C THR A 150 9.59 20.05 -5.07
N VAL A 151 10.83 19.63 -4.80
CA VAL A 151 12.04 20.48 -4.80
C VAL A 151 12.99 20.09 -5.93
N GLU A 152 13.27 18.80 -6.08
CA GLU A 152 14.20 18.25 -7.07
C GLU A 152 13.47 17.23 -7.96
N MET A 153 13.04 17.66 -9.14
CA MET A 153 12.23 16.82 -10.05
C MET A 153 12.98 15.61 -10.59
N ASN A 154 14.30 15.71 -10.75
CA ASN A 154 15.13 14.66 -11.30
C ASN A 154 15.90 13.92 -10.20
N HIS A 155 16.18 12.64 -10.40
CA HIS A 155 16.98 11.82 -9.48
C HIS A 155 18.48 12.14 -9.56
N SER A 156 18.83 13.44 -9.49
CA SER A 156 20.18 13.98 -9.46
C SER A 156 20.89 13.66 -8.14
N GLU A 157 22.17 14.03 -8.02
CA GLU A 157 22.90 13.93 -6.75
C GLU A 157 22.24 14.78 -5.66
N ARG A 158 21.69 15.96 -6.01
CA ARG A 158 20.94 16.81 -5.08
C ARG A 158 19.71 16.12 -4.54
N PHE A 159 18.95 15.41 -5.39
CA PHE A 159 17.81 14.63 -4.97
C PHE A 159 18.23 13.56 -3.95
N TRP A 160 19.28 12.77 -4.23
CA TRP A 160 19.72 11.72 -3.33
C TRP A 160 20.29 12.24 -2.01
N ALA A 161 21.00 13.39 -2.04
CA ALA A 161 21.46 14.07 -0.84
C ALA A 161 20.29 14.54 0.03
N LEU A 162 19.24 15.10 -0.59
CA LEU A 162 18.02 15.50 0.08
C LEU A 162 17.28 14.29 0.68
N MET A 163 17.14 13.21 -0.08
CA MET A 163 16.55 11.96 0.39
C MET A 163 17.32 11.39 1.59
N ASP A 164 18.64 11.30 1.52
CA ASP A 164 19.48 10.78 2.62
C ASP A 164 19.32 11.61 3.90
N LYS A 165 19.17 12.96 3.76
CA LYS A 165 18.89 13.84 4.90
C LYS A 165 17.53 13.54 5.53
N CYS A 166 16.51 13.26 4.71
CA CYS A 166 15.15 13.01 5.19
C CYS A 166 14.97 11.61 5.78
N THR A 167 15.69 10.61 5.26
CA THR A 167 15.56 9.21 5.69
C THR A 167 16.54 8.81 6.80
N ALA A 168 17.44 9.72 7.22
CA ALA A 168 18.43 9.42 8.26
C ALA A 168 17.78 8.76 9.51
N PRO A 169 18.47 7.76 10.10
CA PRO A 169 19.83 7.29 9.79
C PRO A 169 19.95 6.31 8.60
N GLU A 170 18.84 5.89 7.99
CA GLU A 170 18.87 4.95 6.87
C GLU A 170 19.22 5.65 5.55
N LYS A 171 19.98 4.95 4.70
CA LYS A 171 20.33 5.46 3.37
C LYS A 171 19.19 5.24 2.39
N ALA A 172 18.79 6.29 1.68
CA ALA A 172 17.69 6.25 0.72
C ALA A 172 17.88 5.18 -0.38
N LYS A 173 19.11 4.97 -0.86
CA LYS A 173 19.42 3.93 -1.85
C LYS A 173 19.22 2.52 -1.30
N ALA A 174 19.46 2.29 0.01
CA ALA A 174 19.20 1.00 0.65
C ALA A 174 17.70 0.70 0.73
N LEU A 175 16.91 1.69 1.18
CA LEU A 175 15.44 1.59 1.20
C LEU A 175 14.86 1.35 -0.21
N ARG A 176 15.41 2.04 -1.22
CA ARG A 176 15.02 1.80 -2.63
C ARG A 176 15.30 0.38 -3.07
N ALA A 177 16.47 -0.15 -2.73
CA ALA A 177 16.85 -1.52 -3.10
C ALA A 177 15.93 -2.56 -2.45
N GLU A 178 15.49 -2.31 -1.22
CA GLU A 178 14.52 -3.15 -0.54
C GLU A 178 13.14 -3.05 -1.18
N LEU A 179 12.64 -1.85 -1.42
CA LEU A 179 11.33 -1.62 -2.06
C LEU A 179 11.24 -2.28 -3.44
N LYS A 180 12.34 -2.30 -4.22
CA LYS A 180 12.40 -2.96 -5.53
C LYS A 180 12.19 -4.49 -5.48
N LYS A 181 12.40 -5.12 -4.33
CA LYS A 181 12.16 -6.56 -4.14
C LYS A 181 10.68 -6.89 -3.90
N ILE A 182 9.87 -5.87 -3.63
CA ILE A 182 8.44 -6.00 -3.36
C ILE A 182 7.67 -5.71 -4.64
N LYS A 183 6.84 -6.65 -5.08
CA LYS A 183 5.93 -6.45 -6.22
C LYS A 183 4.62 -5.82 -5.76
N ILE A 184 4.04 -4.97 -6.58
CA ILE A 184 2.66 -4.50 -6.42
C ILE A 184 1.75 -5.67 -6.76
N LEU A 185 0.86 -6.01 -5.82
CA LEU A 185 -0.08 -7.15 -5.92
C LEU A 185 -1.44 -6.67 -6.44
N PHE A 186 -2.17 -7.54 -7.14
CA PHE A 186 -3.54 -7.39 -7.72
C PHE A 186 -3.66 -6.49 -8.95
#